data_14dba139ec070560d8ed2463d71064f7
#
_entry.id   14dba139ec070560d8ed2463d71064f7
#
_cell.length_a   1.000
_cell.length_b   1.000
_cell.length_c   1.000
_cell.angle_alpha   90.00
_cell.angle_beta   90.00
_cell.angle_gamma   90.00
#
_symmetry.space_group_name_H-M   'P 1'
#
loop_
_entity.id
_entity.type
_entity.pdbx_description
1 polymer ?
#
loop_
_entity_poly.entity_id
_entity_poly.type
_entity_poly.pdbx_seq_one_letter_code
_entity_poly.pdbx_strand_id
1 'polypeptide(L)'
;RDLRMSRGLGDVYKRQHEFLGTNVEGKDVLIIDDMISSGESMIDTARELKKRKANRIFVVSTFGLFTNGFASFDKAYEEGLIYRVVTTNLIYQSPELLSKEYYISCDMSKYIAYLIDTLNHDCSISDLLSPYDRIKKCVQKYNDEQAAAKNK
;
A
#
# COMPACT_ATOMS: atom_id res chain seq x y z
N ARG A 1 -19.29 -5.06 11.81
CA ARG A 1 -20.48 -5.91 11.62
C ARG A 1 -20.31 -6.60 10.28
N ASP A 2 -19.84 -7.87 10.33
CA ASP A 2 -19.59 -8.71 9.16
C ASP A 2 -20.89 -8.97 8.40
N LEU A 3 -20.94 -8.52 7.14
CA LEU A 3 -21.92 -9.00 6.19
C LEU A 3 -21.33 -10.22 5.45
N ARG A 4 -21.44 -11.39 6.07
CA ARG A 4 -21.28 -12.66 5.37
C ARG A 4 -22.46 -12.85 4.44
N MET A 5 -22.28 -12.55 3.17
CA MET A 5 -23.26 -12.94 2.15
C MET A 5 -23.03 -14.38 1.71
N SER A 6 -24.07 -15.22 1.83
CA SER A 6 -24.08 -16.60 1.40
C SER A 6 -23.86 -16.70 -0.11
N ARG A 7 -22.99 -17.65 -0.53
CA ARG A 7 -22.81 -17.99 -1.93
C ARG A 7 -24.01 -18.74 -2.45
N GLY A 8 -24.92 -18.06 -3.14
CA GLY A 8 -25.92 -18.68 -3.99
C GLY A 8 -25.32 -18.96 -5.37
N LEU A 9 -25.54 -20.16 -5.88
CA LEU A 9 -25.19 -20.58 -7.24
C LEU A 9 -25.97 -19.73 -8.27
N GLY A 10 -25.27 -18.97 -9.11
CA GLY A 10 -25.82 -18.53 -10.39
C GLY A 10 -25.77 -17.06 -10.77
N ASP A 11 -25.33 -16.13 -9.91
CA ASP A 11 -25.22 -14.74 -10.32
C ASP A 11 -23.77 -14.27 -10.30
N VAL A 12 -23.30 -13.87 -11.47
CA VAL A 12 -22.07 -13.07 -11.60
C VAL A 12 -22.38 -11.70 -11.00
N TYR A 13 -22.25 -11.56 -9.68
CA TYR A 13 -22.32 -10.26 -9.05
C TYR A 13 -21.16 -9.43 -9.58
N LYS A 14 -21.46 -8.49 -10.47
CA LYS A 14 -20.57 -7.35 -10.69
C LYS A 14 -20.37 -6.72 -9.32
N ARG A 15 -19.17 -6.83 -8.76
CA ARG A 15 -18.81 -6.11 -7.56
C ARG A 15 -18.95 -4.62 -7.86
N GLN A 16 -20.06 -4.03 -7.46
CA GLN A 16 -20.23 -2.58 -7.48
C GLN A 16 -19.45 -2.05 -6.27
N HIS A 17 -18.31 -1.46 -6.53
CA HIS A 17 -17.61 -0.67 -5.52
C HIS A 17 -18.36 0.66 -5.37
N GLU A 18 -19.17 0.78 -4.32
CA GLU A 18 -19.78 2.04 -3.97
C GLU A 18 -18.73 2.94 -3.31
N PHE A 19 -18.43 4.05 -3.94
CA PHE A 19 -17.47 5.03 -3.40
C PHE A 19 -18.18 6.00 -2.48
N LEU A 20 -17.93 5.88 -1.17
CA LEU A 20 -18.37 6.82 -0.16
C LEU A 20 -17.19 7.72 0.23
N GLY A 21 -17.07 8.87 -0.38
CA GLY A 21 -15.92 9.74 -0.08
C GLY A 21 -15.95 11.09 -0.78
N THR A 22 -14.94 11.91 -0.49
CA THR A 22 -14.74 13.21 -1.12
C THR A 22 -14.26 13.08 -2.57
N ASN A 23 -14.43 14.16 -3.37
CA ASN A 23 -13.93 14.20 -4.74
C ASN A 23 -12.42 13.89 -4.79
N VAL A 24 -12.04 12.93 -5.65
CA VAL A 24 -10.64 12.50 -5.87
C VAL A 24 -10.04 13.02 -7.17
N GLU A 25 -10.80 13.83 -7.93
CA GLU A 25 -10.35 14.38 -9.22
C GLU A 25 -9.05 15.17 -9.06
N GLY A 26 -8.03 14.82 -9.83
CA GLY A 26 -6.70 15.44 -9.82
C GLY A 26 -5.85 15.14 -8.58
N LYS A 27 -6.36 14.35 -7.61
CA LYS A 27 -5.63 14.03 -6.38
C LYS A 27 -4.84 12.74 -6.53
N ASP A 28 -3.72 12.68 -5.81
CA ASP A 28 -3.02 11.43 -5.56
C ASP A 28 -3.79 10.62 -4.52
N VAL A 29 -3.94 9.33 -4.76
CA VAL A 29 -4.73 8.43 -3.91
C VAL A 29 -3.86 7.30 -3.40
N LEU A 30 -4.01 6.99 -2.12
CA LEU A 30 -3.35 5.89 -1.45
C LEU A 30 -4.39 4.81 -1.11
N ILE A 31 -4.23 3.61 -1.68
CA ILE A 31 -4.99 2.42 -1.32
C ILE A 31 -4.16 1.68 -0.25
N ILE A 32 -4.75 1.48 0.93
CA ILE A 32 -4.07 0.77 2.03
C ILE A 32 -4.85 -0.49 2.34
N ASP A 33 -4.14 -1.61 2.42
CA ASP A 33 -4.70 -2.91 2.77
C ASP A 33 -3.70 -3.69 3.65
N ASP A 34 -4.14 -4.75 4.29
CA ASP A 34 -3.27 -5.63 5.07
C ASP A 34 -2.48 -6.58 4.17
N MET A 35 -3.09 -7.09 3.10
CA MET A 35 -2.50 -8.12 2.26
C MET A 35 -2.91 -8.01 0.78
N ILE A 36 -1.92 -8.08 -0.10
CA ILE A 36 -2.12 -8.33 -1.53
C ILE A 36 -2.11 -9.84 -1.75
N SER A 37 -3.27 -10.45 -2.00
CA SER A 37 -3.37 -11.85 -2.43
C SER A 37 -3.19 -11.92 -3.95
N SER A 38 -4.25 -12.03 -4.74
CA SER A 38 -4.19 -11.93 -6.21
C SER A 38 -4.03 -10.49 -6.72
N GLY A 39 -4.43 -9.50 -5.94
CA GLY A 39 -4.41 -8.08 -6.28
C GLY A 39 -5.58 -7.59 -7.14
N GLU A 40 -6.48 -8.48 -7.57
CA GLU A 40 -7.60 -8.11 -8.45
C GLU A 40 -8.49 -7.02 -7.86
N SER A 41 -8.84 -7.12 -6.58
CA SER A 41 -9.69 -6.12 -5.91
C SER A 41 -9.03 -4.74 -5.85
N MET A 42 -7.71 -4.70 -5.68
CA MET A 42 -6.95 -3.44 -5.67
C MET A 42 -6.88 -2.81 -7.06
N ILE A 43 -6.67 -3.63 -8.09
CA ILE A 43 -6.65 -3.18 -9.49
C ILE A 43 -8.03 -2.68 -9.90
N ASP A 44 -9.11 -3.35 -9.49
CA ASP A 44 -10.47 -2.90 -9.75
C ASP A 44 -10.77 -1.59 -9.03
N THR A 45 -10.34 -1.44 -7.78
CA THR A 45 -10.43 -0.18 -7.03
C THR A 45 -9.65 0.93 -7.73
N ALA A 46 -8.43 0.65 -8.20
CA ALA A 46 -7.63 1.62 -8.94
C ALA A 46 -8.32 2.05 -10.25
N ARG A 47 -8.95 1.11 -10.95
CA ARG A 47 -9.72 1.39 -12.16
C ARG A 47 -10.91 2.32 -11.88
N GLU A 48 -11.66 2.09 -10.81
CA GLU A 48 -12.76 2.96 -10.39
C GLU A 48 -12.27 4.37 -9.98
N LEU A 49 -11.14 4.46 -9.29
CA LEU A 49 -10.52 5.75 -8.95
C LEU A 49 -10.05 6.52 -10.20
N LYS A 50 -9.49 5.82 -11.20
CA LYS A 50 -9.12 6.44 -12.48
C LYS A 50 -10.32 6.93 -13.28
N LYS A 51 -11.45 6.23 -13.29
CA LYS A 51 -12.71 6.74 -13.87
C LYS A 51 -13.15 8.05 -13.22
N ARG A 52 -12.83 8.24 -11.94
CA ARG A 52 -13.08 9.48 -11.17
C ARG A 52 -11.95 10.49 -11.30
N LYS A 53 -11.06 10.31 -12.28
CA LYS A 53 -9.96 11.21 -12.64
C LYS A 53 -8.93 11.39 -11.50
N ALA A 54 -8.73 10.38 -10.66
CA ALA A 54 -7.59 10.38 -9.73
C ALA A 54 -6.28 10.49 -10.51
N ASN A 55 -5.33 11.25 -9.96
CA ASN A 55 -4.03 11.47 -10.58
C ASN A 55 -3.15 10.20 -10.45
N ARG A 56 -2.31 10.10 -9.44
CA ARG A 56 -1.48 8.92 -9.18
C ARG A 56 -2.15 8.04 -8.13
N ILE A 57 -2.07 6.73 -8.32
CA ILE A 57 -2.61 5.75 -7.37
C ILE A 57 -1.45 4.93 -6.83
N PHE A 58 -1.30 4.97 -5.52
CA PHE A 58 -0.34 4.19 -4.76
C PHE A 58 -1.07 3.07 -4.05
N VAL A 59 -0.53 1.86 -4.12
CA VAL A 59 -1.03 0.70 -3.36
C VAL A 59 -0.02 0.39 -2.27
N VAL A 60 -0.47 0.31 -1.03
CA VAL A 60 0.38 0.00 0.13
C VAL A 60 -0.24 -1.16 0.89
N SER A 61 0.56 -2.16 1.18
CA SER A 61 0.12 -3.32 1.94
C SER A 61 1.24 -3.83 2.86
N THR A 62 0.86 -4.45 3.97
CA THR A 62 1.84 -5.10 4.84
C THR A 62 2.44 -6.31 4.15
N PHE A 63 1.60 -7.17 3.55
CA PHE A 63 2.05 -8.41 2.92
C PHE A 63 1.72 -8.44 1.44
N GLY A 64 2.72 -8.67 0.59
CA GLY A 64 2.55 -8.84 -0.86
C GLY A 64 2.75 -10.29 -1.27
N LEU A 65 1.68 -11.10 -1.29
CA LEU A 65 1.76 -12.52 -1.66
C LEU A 65 1.81 -12.73 -3.17
N PHE A 66 1.09 -11.91 -3.95
CA PHE A 66 1.01 -12.00 -5.41
C PHE A 66 0.74 -13.41 -5.92
N THR A 67 -0.28 -14.07 -5.36
CA THR A 67 -0.59 -15.50 -5.58
C THR A 67 -0.84 -15.87 -7.04
N ASN A 68 -1.24 -14.91 -7.87
CA ASN A 68 -1.48 -15.10 -9.31
C ASN A 68 -0.34 -14.55 -10.18
N GLY A 69 0.85 -14.30 -9.57
CA GLY A 69 1.98 -13.68 -10.24
C GLY A 69 1.80 -12.17 -10.46
N PHE A 70 2.61 -11.58 -11.32
CA PHE A 70 2.71 -10.12 -11.47
C PHE A 70 2.04 -9.57 -12.72
N ALA A 71 1.60 -10.42 -13.65
CA ALA A 71 1.09 -10.00 -14.97
C ALA A 71 -0.06 -8.96 -14.88
N SER A 72 -0.96 -9.11 -13.89
CA SER A 72 -2.05 -8.16 -13.68
C SER A 72 -1.55 -6.79 -13.21
N PHE A 73 -0.51 -6.76 -12.38
CA PHE A 73 0.13 -5.52 -11.91
C PHE A 73 0.98 -4.88 -13.00
N ASP A 74 1.72 -5.68 -13.77
CA ASP A 74 2.50 -5.21 -14.92
C ASP A 74 1.59 -4.46 -15.89
N LYS A 75 0.48 -5.09 -16.26
CA LYS A 75 -0.54 -4.49 -17.13
C LYS A 75 -1.17 -3.23 -16.52
N ALA A 76 -1.52 -3.26 -15.23
CA ALA A 76 -2.10 -2.10 -14.56
C ALA A 76 -1.11 -0.92 -14.48
N TYR A 77 0.19 -1.19 -14.37
CA TYR A 77 1.22 -0.17 -14.43
C TYR A 77 1.38 0.41 -15.84
N GLU A 78 1.47 -0.45 -16.87
CA GLU A 78 1.55 -0.03 -18.28
C GLU A 78 0.33 0.81 -18.71
N GLU A 79 -0.87 0.45 -18.24
CA GLU A 79 -2.11 1.20 -18.47
C GLU A 79 -2.19 2.50 -17.64
N GLY A 80 -1.22 2.77 -16.76
CA GLY A 80 -1.23 3.95 -15.88
C GLY A 80 -2.30 3.91 -14.80
N LEU A 81 -2.87 2.73 -14.50
CA LEU A 81 -3.87 2.56 -13.43
C LEU A 81 -3.23 2.69 -12.05
N ILE A 82 -2.05 2.15 -11.87
CA ILE A 82 -1.27 2.25 -10.63
C ILE A 82 0.05 2.99 -10.90
N TYR A 83 0.55 3.70 -9.91
CA TYR A 83 1.83 4.40 -9.98
C TYR A 83 2.93 3.67 -9.24
N ARG A 84 2.67 3.22 -8.01
CA ARG A 84 3.61 2.43 -7.20
C ARG A 84 2.86 1.42 -6.33
N VAL A 85 3.51 0.31 -6.08
CA VAL A 85 3.08 -0.71 -5.12
C VAL A 85 4.16 -0.84 -4.05
N VAL A 86 3.78 -0.65 -2.81
CA VAL A 86 4.69 -0.69 -1.66
C VAL A 86 4.26 -1.84 -0.76
N THR A 87 5.16 -2.76 -0.46
CA THR A 87 4.93 -3.76 0.59
C THR A 87 6.15 -3.88 1.51
N THR A 88 5.95 -4.46 2.69
CA THR A 88 7.06 -4.71 3.59
C THR A 88 7.84 -5.96 3.19
N ASN A 89 9.08 -6.08 3.67
CA ASN A 89 9.90 -7.29 3.53
C ASN A 89 9.65 -8.33 4.65
N LEU A 90 8.47 -8.32 5.26
CA LEU A 90 8.10 -9.27 6.31
C LEU A 90 7.79 -10.68 5.79
N ILE A 91 7.64 -10.81 4.47
CA ILE A 91 7.56 -12.09 3.77
C ILE A 91 8.58 -12.12 2.64
N TYR A 92 8.80 -13.31 2.08
CA TYR A 92 9.73 -13.47 0.97
C TYR A 92 9.33 -12.63 -0.24
N GLN A 93 10.30 -11.93 -0.79
CA GLN A 93 10.16 -11.12 -2.01
C GLN A 93 11.06 -11.72 -3.08
N SER A 94 10.49 -12.17 -4.20
CA SER A 94 11.25 -12.75 -5.28
C SER A 94 12.15 -11.71 -5.97
N PRO A 95 13.29 -12.12 -6.56
CA PRO A 95 14.12 -11.21 -7.36
C PRO A 95 13.34 -10.57 -8.53
N GLU A 96 12.39 -11.31 -9.11
CA GLU A 96 11.50 -10.79 -10.15
C GLU A 96 10.66 -9.62 -9.62
N LEU A 97 10.03 -9.77 -8.43
CA LEU A 97 9.25 -8.70 -7.82
C LEU A 97 10.11 -7.46 -7.54
N LEU A 98 11.30 -7.67 -6.97
CA LEU A 98 12.22 -6.59 -6.63
C LEU A 98 12.76 -5.84 -7.86
N SER A 99 12.73 -6.46 -9.04
CA SER A 99 13.13 -5.83 -10.30
C SER A 99 12.04 -4.98 -10.95
N LYS A 100 10.79 -5.07 -10.48
CA LYS A 100 9.67 -4.32 -11.08
C LYS A 100 9.80 -2.83 -10.79
N GLU A 101 9.73 -1.99 -11.82
CA GLU A 101 9.87 -0.54 -11.72
C GLU A 101 8.84 0.11 -10.80
N TYR A 102 7.61 -0.42 -10.77
CA TYR A 102 6.54 0.09 -9.93
C TYR A 102 6.62 -0.38 -8.47
N TYR A 103 7.49 -1.33 -8.14
CA TYR A 103 7.53 -1.96 -6.83
C TYR A 103 8.55 -1.29 -5.89
N ILE A 104 8.13 -1.10 -4.65
CA ILE A 104 8.96 -0.56 -3.57
C ILE A 104 8.89 -1.50 -2.38
N SER A 105 10.03 -2.06 -1.99
CA SER A 105 10.17 -2.83 -0.75
C SER A 105 10.42 -1.89 0.43
N CYS A 106 9.53 -1.95 1.43
CA CYS A 106 9.71 -1.24 2.69
C CYS A 106 10.44 -2.15 3.68
N ASP A 107 11.70 -1.80 4.00
CA ASP A 107 12.51 -2.58 4.93
C ASP A 107 12.09 -2.38 6.38
N MET A 108 11.57 -3.44 7.00
CA MET A 108 11.13 -3.50 8.39
C MET A 108 12.18 -4.12 9.32
N SER A 109 13.34 -4.55 8.82
CA SER A 109 14.34 -5.30 9.58
C SER A 109 14.78 -4.58 10.86
N LYS A 110 15.05 -3.28 10.75
CA LYS A 110 15.44 -2.45 11.91
C LYS A 110 14.32 -2.36 12.95
N TYR A 111 13.07 -2.23 12.51
CA TYR A 111 11.91 -2.15 13.39
C TYR A 111 11.71 -3.48 14.13
N ILE A 112 11.82 -4.60 13.43
CA ILE A 112 11.72 -5.94 14.01
C ILE A 112 12.86 -6.18 15.00
N ALA A 113 14.09 -5.76 14.70
CA ALA A 113 15.22 -5.85 15.62
C ALA A 113 14.96 -5.10 16.95
N TYR A 114 14.41 -3.89 16.87
CA TYR A 114 14.03 -3.14 18.07
C TYR A 114 12.91 -3.82 18.86
N LEU A 115 11.93 -4.41 18.17
CA LEU A 115 10.86 -5.15 18.83
C LEU A 115 11.40 -6.36 19.59
N ILE A 116 12.30 -7.13 18.97
CA ILE A 116 12.94 -8.28 19.59
C ILE A 116 13.77 -7.84 20.81
N ASP A 117 14.58 -6.79 20.67
CA ASP A 117 15.40 -6.26 21.76
C ASP A 117 14.55 -5.82 22.95
N THR A 118 13.49 -5.05 22.69
CA THR A 118 12.57 -4.55 23.73
C THR A 118 11.89 -5.69 24.48
N LEU A 119 11.41 -6.72 23.75
CA LEU A 119 10.77 -7.89 24.36
C LEU A 119 11.78 -8.73 25.15
N ASN A 120 13.02 -8.88 24.67
CA ASN A 120 14.07 -9.65 25.35
C ASN A 120 14.53 -9.01 26.67
N HIS A 121 14.36 -7.71 26.82
CA HIS A 121 14.70 -6.96 28.03
C HIS A 121 13.48 -6.64 28.91
N ASP A 122 12.33 -7.27 28.66
CA ASP A 122 11.07 -7.05 29.39
C ASP A 122 10.67 -5.55 29.45
N CYS A 123 11.03 -4.78 28.42
CA CYS A 123 10.69 -3.37 28.32
C CYS A 123 9.33 -3.15 27.64
N SER A 124 8.73 -1.99 27.90
CA SER A 124 7.48 -1.62 27.23
C SER A 124 7.68 -1.36 25.74
N ILE A 125 6.82 -1.93 24.89
CA ILE A 125 6.81 -1.69 23.43
C ILE A 125 5.99 -0.46 23.04
N SER A 126 5.39 0.27 24.00
CA SER A 126 4.48 1.39 23.73
C SER A 126 5.10 2.45 22.82
N ASP A 127 6.36 2.80 23.04
CA ASP A 127 7.08 3.79 22.24
C ASP A 127 7.36 3.33 20.80
N LEU A 128 7.46 2.00 20.60
CA LEU A 128 7.60 1.40 19.28
C LEU A 128 6.25 1.37 18.54
N LEU A 129 5.15 1.17 19.26
CA LEU A 129 3.80 1.12 18.67
C LEU A 129 3.24 2.50 18.33
N SER A 130 3.80 3.58 18.91
CA SER A 130 3.40 4.94 18.58
C SER A 130 4.31 5.55 17.50
N PRO A 131 3.95 5.51 16.23
CA PRO A 131 4.79 6.04 15.14
C PRO A 131 4.70 7.56 15.00
N TYR A 132 3.79 8.24 15.75
CA TYR A 132 3.41 9.64 15.53
C TYR A 132 4.62 10.60 15.51
N ASP A 133 5.48 10.54 16.51
CA ASP A 133 6.63 11.44 16.60
C ASP A 133 7.69 11.16 15.51
N ARG A 134 7.83 9.88 15.13
CA ARG A 134 8.71 9.49 14.03
C ARG A 134 8.19 9.99 12.69
N ILE A 135 6.91 9.83 12.44
CA ILE A 135 6.25 10.35 11.23
C ILE A 135 6.41 11.86 11.17
N LYS A 136 6.13 12.58 12.28
CA LYS A 136 6.28 14.02 12.36
C LYS A 136 7.69 14.49 12.05
N LYS A 137 8.71 13.83 12.60
CA LYS A 137 10.12 14.13 12.31
C LYS A 137 10.47 13.88 10.84
N CYS A 138 10.00 12.78 10.24
CA CYS A 138 10.25 12.49 8.84
C CYS A 138 9.59 13.53 7.91
N VAL A 139 8.34 13.91 8.19
CA VAL A 139 7.64 14.95 7.42
C VAL A 139 8.32 16.29 7.55
N GLN A 140 8.76 16.69 8.77
CA GLN A 140 9.50 17.92 8.98
C GLN A 140 10.79 17.95 8.16
N LYS A 141 11.60 16.89 8.26
CA LYS A 141 12.84 16.75 7.49
C LYS A 141 12.59 16.90 5.98
N TYR A 142 11.58 16.22 5.45
CA TYR A 142 11.20 16.32 4.04
C TYR A 142 10.82 17.76 3.65
N ASN A 143 10.04 18.45 4.47
CA ASN A 143 9.62 19.82 4.21
C ASN A 143 10.82 20.78 4.22
N ASP A 144 11.77 20.60 5.14
CA ASP A 144 12.98 21.40 5.25
C ASP A 144 13.87 21.20 4.02
N GLU A 145 14.03 19.96 3.56
CA GLU A 145 14.78 19.61 2.33
C GLU A 145 14.12 20.23 1.08
N GLN A 146 12.80 20.20 0.97
CA GLN A 146 12.07 20.82 -0.13
C GLN A 146 12.17 22.35 -0.12
N ALA A 147 12.13 22.97 1.06
CA ALA A 147 12.33 24.41 1.20
C ALA A 147 13.75 24.83 0.78
N ALA A 148 14.77 24.07 1.18
CA ALA A 148 16.16 24.31 0.81
C ALA A 148 16.40 24.13 -0.71
N ALA A 149 15.70 23.18 -1.35
CA ALA A 149 15.81 22.95 -2.80
C ALA A 149 15.17 24.06 -3.64
N LYS A 150 14.12 24.72 -3.12
CA LYS A 150 13.45 25.86 -3.80
C LYS A 150 14.22 27.18 -3.70
N ASN A 151 15.16 27.28 -2.75
CA ASN A 151 15.97 28.49 -2.52
C ASN A 151 17.34 28.43 -3.23
N LYS A 152 17.60 27.37 -4.02
CA LYS A 152 18.73 27.21 -4.93
C LYS A 152 18.31 27.42 -6.38
#